data_a2d49d7387cb888e00ed41fc2bdc8f45
#
_entry.id   a2d49d7387cb888e00ed41fc2bdc8f45
#
_cell.length_a   1.000
_cell.length_b   1.000
_cell.length_c   1.000
_cell.angle_alpha   90.00
_cell.angle_beta   90.00
_cell.angle_gamma   90.00
#
_symmetry.space_group_name_H-M   'P 1'
#
loop_
_entity.id
_entity.type
_entity.pdbx_description
1 polymer ?
#
loop_
_entity_poly.entity_id
_entity_poly.type
_entity_poly.pdbx_seq_one_letter_code
_entity_poly.pdbx_strand_id
1 'polypeptide(L)'
;MDALFQTQSNELSTTTQKEKLFKDAERQGNTLSTEKGAPGRKVDFEIYKSILYNLEIRKVYLDSKLSLEKFSSIVGTNTTYLSNAVNNYFGCNFKQLLNKYRVEYAKSLLLEGTYSASSLFRKCGFASQSVFYAAFHKIVGASPLQFLYKAPSGHRKRFKVLL
;
A
#
# COMPACT_ATOMS: atom_id res chain seq x y z
N MET A 1 -5.01 14.54 -5.05
CA MET A 1 -5.21 13.32 -4.23
C MET A 1 -4.03 12.35 -4.25
N ASP A 2 -2.85 12.81 -4.61
CA ASP A 2 -1.64 11.96 -4.70
C ASP A 2 -0.73 12.02 -3.47
N ALA A 3 -1.14 12.73 -2.42
CA ALA A 3 -0.29 13.01 -1.27
C ALA A 3 0.06 11.78 -0.40
N LEU A 4 -0.75 10.73 -0.41
CA LEU A 4 -0.48 9.50 0.36
C LEU A 4 0.55 8.58 -0.30
N PHE A 5 0.80 8.76 -1.61
CA PHE A 5 1.72 7.92 -2.36
C PHE A 5 2.95 8.67 -2.90
N GLN A 6 3.02 9.98 -2.76
CA GLN A 6 4.17 10.80 -3.17
C GLN A 6 5.20 11.04 -2.06
N THR A 7 4.88 10.68 -0.82
CA THR A 7 5.79 10.97 0.28
C THR A 7 6.75 9.82 0.49
N GLN A 8 7.91 9.98 -0.08
CA GLN A 8 9.21 9.56 0.45
C GLN A 8 9.39 8.07 0.76
N SER A 9 10.06 7.44 -0.16
CA SER A 9 10.98 6.33 0.07
C SER A 9 12.03 6.73 1.13
N ASN A 10 11.62 6.83 2.40
CA ASN A 10 12.53 6.73 3.53
C ASN A 10 11.74 6.58 4.83
N GLU A 11 11.93 5.43 5.49
CA GLU A 11 11.73 5.23 6.92
C GLU A 11 10.34 5.48 7.52
N LEU A 12 9.32 4.79 7.04
CA LEU A 12 8.10 4.59 7.82
C LEU A 12 8.29 3.47 8.86
N SER A 13 9.36 3.52 9.64
CA SER A 13 9.62 2.49 10.65
C SER A 13 9.59 2.97 12.10
N THR A 14 9.13 4.20 12.36
CA THR A 14 8.96 4.65 13.74
C THR A 14 7.47 4.79 14.09
N THR A 15 7.11 4.42 15.32
CA THR A 15 5.78 4.56 15.91
C THR A 15 5.23 5.98 15.72
N THR A 16 6.08 7.00 15.82
CA THR A 16 5.75 8.42 15.67
C THR A 16 5.21 8.79 14.28
N GLN A 17 5.76 8.19 13.21
CA GLN A 17 5.30 8.46 11.84
C GLN A 17 3.94 7.82 11.58
N LYS A 18 3.70 6.63 12.15
CA LYS A 18 2.40 5.96 12.08
C LYS A 18 1.32 6.73 12.83
N GLU A 19 1.62 7.26 14.01
CA GLU A 19 0.73 8.14 14.76
C GLU A 19 0.42 9.44 14.01
N LYS A 20 1.41 10.00 13.30
CA LYS A 20 1.21 11.17 12.46
C LYS A 20 0.26 10.88 11.30
N LEU A 21 0.43 9.73 10.63
CA LEU A 21 -0.46 9.29 9.55
C LEU A 21 -1.91 9.17 10.04
N PHE A 22 -2.14 8.58 11.23
CA PHE A 22 -3.46 8.48 11.82
C PHE A 22 -4.04 9.85 12.20
N LYS A 23 -3.24 10.75 12.77
CA LYS A 23 -3.67 12.13 13.08
C LYS A 23 -4.00 12.93 11.82
N ASP A 24 -3.22 12.78 10.76
CA ASP A 24 -3.49 13.44 9.48
C ASP A 24 -4.76 12.86 8.82
N ALA A 25 -4.99 11.55 8.93
CA ALA A 25 -6.23 10.91 8.51
C ALA A 25 -7.44 11.41 9.31
N GLU A 26 -7.31 11.58 10.62
CA GLU A 26 -8.34 12.17 11.47
C GLU A 26 -8.64 13.62 11.10
N ARG A 27 -7.63 14.42 10.78
CA ARG A 27 -7.82 15.81 10.32
C ARG A 27 -8.56 15.88 9.00
N GLN A 28 -8.22 15.00 8.03
CA GLN A 28 -8.92 14.92 6.74
C GLN A 28 -10.38 14.45 6.92
N GLY A 29 -10.62 13.51 7.82
CA GLY A 29 -11.97 13.07 8.16
C GLY A 29 -12.82 14.17 8.81
N ASN A 30 -12.23 14.99 9.67
CA ASN A 30 -12.91 16.12 10.32
C ASN A 30 -13.22 17.28 9.34
N THR A 31 -12.37 17.53 8.35
CA THR A 31 -12.65 18.55 7.31
C THR A 31 -13.78 18.12 6.38
N LEU A 32 -13.93 16.81 6.12
CA LEU A 32 -15.05 16.25 5.37
C LEU A 32 -16.37 16.19 6.19
N SER A 33 -16.27 16.28 7.53
CA SER A 33 -17.41 16.18 8.46
C SER A 33 -18.14 17.50 8.69
N THR A 34 -17.63 18.64 8.20
CA THR A 34 -18.26 19.97 8.41
C THR A 34 -19.44 20.25 7.50
N GLU A 35 -19.69 19.42 6.49
CA GLU A 35 -20.95 19.45 5.75
C GLU A 35 -21.96 18.48 6.38
N LYS A 36 -23.05 19.02 6.88
CA LYS A 36 -24.14 18.39 7.64
C LYS A 36 -24.38 16.90 7.38
N GLY A 37 -24.13 16.11 8.41
CA GLY A 37 -24.13 14.73 8.60
C GLY A 37 -25.24 13.86 7.98
N ALA A 38 -24.86 13.05 7.02
CA ALA A 38 -25.55 11.78 6.80
C ALA A 38 -24.88 10.70 7.68
N PRO A 39 -25.66 9.81 8.34
CA PRO A 39 -25.11 8.72 9.18
C PRO A 39 -24.07 7.84 8.49
N GLY A 40 -24.12 7.74 7.15
CA GLY A 40 -23.19 6.97 6.34
C GLY A 40 -21.74 7.47 6.37
N ARG A 41 -21.50 8.78 6.50
CA ARG A 41 -20.14 9.35 6.48
C ARG A 41 -19.30 8.97 7.70
N LYS A 42 -19.93 8.85 8.87
CA LYS A 42 -19.22 8.44 10.08
C LYS A 42 -18.79 6.97 10.01
N VAL A 43 -19.65 6.13 9.47
CA VAL A 43 -19.37 4.70 9.26
C VAL A 43 -18.24 4.53 8.24
N ASP A 44 -18.28 5.25 7.14
CA ASP A 44 -17.24 5.22 6.10
C ASP A 44 -15.87 5.64 6.65
N PHE A 45 -15.83 6.62 7.54
CA PHE A 45 -14.58 7.08 8.15
C PHE A 45 -13.99 6.05 9.14
N GLU A 46 -14.81 5.36 9.92
CA GLU A 46 -14.34 4.27 10.78
C GLU A 46 -13.79 3.10 9.95
N ILE A 47 -14.46 2.77 8.84
CA ILE A 47 -13.96 1.78 7.87
C ILE A 47 -12.60 2.24 7.30
N TYR A 48 -12.47 3.49 6.89
CA TYR A 48 -11.21 4.05 6.39
C TYR A 48 -10.06 3.92 7.39
N LYS A 49 -10.28 4.27 8.67
CA LYS A 49 -9.27 4.09 9.73
C LYS A 49 -8.87 2.64 9.91
N SER A 50 -9.86 1.73 9.89
CA SER A 50 -9.60 0.29 9.99
C SER A 50 -8.82 -0.24 8.78
N ILE A 51 -9.11 0.25 7.56
CA ILE A 51 -8.33 -0.05 6.35
C ILE A 51 -6.86 0.37 6.55
N LEU A 52 -6.62 1.62 6.94
CA LEU A 52 -5.27 2.12 7.17
C LEU A 52 -4.52 1.30 8.22
N TYR A 53 -5.15 1.00 9.35
CA TYR A 53 -4.54 0.19 10.40
C TYR A 53 -4.11 -1.19 9.87
N ASN A 54 -4.98 -1.87 9.14
CA ASN A 54 -4.68 -3.19 8.62
C ASN A 54 -3.62 -3.17 7.51
N LEU A 55 -3.57 -2.12 6.68
CA LEU A 55 -2.56 -1.99 5.62
C LEU A 55 -1.22 -1.51 6.19
N GLU A 56 -1.19 -0.45 7.00
CA GLU A 56 0.06 0.19 7.45
C GLU A 56 0.71 -0.55 8.63
N ILE A 57 -0.11 -0.99 9.60
CA ILE A 57 0.39 -1.60 10.83
C ILE A 57 0.50 -3.12 10.68
N ARG A 58 -0.59 -3.77 10.31
CA ARG A 58 -0.65 -5.24 10.21
C ARG A 58 -0.08 -5.77 8.90
N LYS A 59 0.08 -4.92 7.89
CA LYS A 59 0.61 -5.27 6.56
C LYS A 59 -0.10 -6.49 5.94
N VAL A 60 -1.41 -6.57 6.10
CA VAL A 60 -2.21 -7.71 5.62
C VAL A 60 -2.13 -7.90 4.10
N TYR A 61 -1.70 -6.88 3.37
CA TYR A 61 -1.45 -6.95 1.92
C TYR A 61 -0.36 -7.97 1.53
N LEU A 62 0.47 -8.41 2.48
CA LEU A 62 1.49 -9.44 2.25
C LEU A 62 0.90 -10.85 2.11
N ASP A 63 -0.35 -11.07 2.52
CA ASP A 63 -1.07 -12.31 2.23
C ASP A 63 -1.48 -12.35 0.75
N SER A 64 -0.89 -13.26 -0.02
CA SER A 64 -1.19 -13.44 -1.45
C SER A 64 -2.63 -13.89 -1.72
N LYS A 65 -3.31 -14.44 -0.71
CA LYS A 65 -4.71 -14.91 -0.75
C LYS A 65 -5.70 -13.88 -0.21
N LEU A 66 -5.27 -12.65 0.07
CA LEU A 66 -6.16 -11.60 0.54
C LEU A 66 -7.14 -11.20 -0.56
N SER A 67 -8.41 -11.51 -0.35
CA SER A 67 -9.53 -11.11 -1.21
C SER A 67 -10.32 -9.95 -0.59
N LEU A 68 -11.22 -9.36 -1.36
CA LEU A 68 -12.13 -8.31 -0.88
C LEU A 68 -13.01 -8.83 0.28
N GLU A 69 -13.53 -10.05 0.16
CA GLU A 69 -14.35 -10.71 1.19
C GLU A 69 -13.57 -10.93 2.48
N LYS A 70 -12.35 -11.46 2.34
CA LYS A 70 -11.46 -11.68 3.49
C LYS A 70 -11.11 -10.36 4.16
N PHE A 71 -10.81 -9.33 3.39
CA PHE A 71 -10.47 -8.02 3.93
C PHE A 71 -11.66 -7.32 4.57
N SER A 72 -12.87 -7.46 4.00
CA SER A 72 -14.09 -6.91 4.61
C SER A 72 -14.37 -7.54 5.98
N SER A 73 -14.13 -8.85 6.12
CA SER A 73 -14.23 -9.54 7.42
C SER A 73 -13.19 -9.05 8.42
N ILE A 74 -11.95 -8.82 7.99
CA ILE A 74 -10.86 -8.29 8.84
C ILE A 74 -11.17 -6.87 9.32
N VAL A 75 -11.74 -6.04 8.45
CA VAL A 75 -12.12 -4.65 8.74
C VAL A 75 -13.39 -4.57 9.59
N GLY A 76 -14.20 -5.64 9.62
CA GLY A 76 -15.46 -5.69 10.35
C GLY A 76 -16.63 -5.05 9.60
N THR A 77 -16.65 -5.19 8.25
CA THR A 77 -17.70 -4.63 7.39
C THR A 77 -18.07 -5.62 6.28
N ASN A 78 -18.93 -5.23 5.37
CA ASN A 78 -19.24 -6.00 4.17
C ASN A 78 -18.46 -5.48 2.94
N THR A 79 -18.46 -6.24 1.85
CA THR A 79 -17.73 -5.93 0.64
C THR A 79 -18.20 -4.64 -0.03
N THR A 80 -19.48 -4.31 0.05
CA THR A 80 -20.05 -3.09 -0.54
C THR A 80 -19.53 -1.84 0.16
N TYR A 81 -19.63 -1.80 1.49
CA TYR A 81 -19.11 -0.66 2.27
C TYR A 81 -17.59 -0.54 2.15
N LEU A 82 -16.88 -1.67 2.18
CA LEU A 82 -15.43 -1.66 1.97
C LEU A 82 -15.05 -1.09 0.60
N SER A 83 -15.70 -1.54 -0.48
CA SER A 83 -15.43 -1.04 -1.84
C SER A 83 -15.72 0.45 -1.95
N ASN A 84 -16.84 0.91 -1.38
CA ASN A 84 -17.18 2.32 -1.37
C ASN A 84 -16.16 3.17 -0.61
N ALA A 85 -15.73 2.73 0.57
CA ALA A 85 -14.71 3.41 1.35
C ALA A 85 -13.36 3.45 0.58
N VAL A 86 -12.94 2.33 -0.03
CA VAL A 86 -11.71 2.30 -0.85
C VAL A 86 -11.81 3.27 -2.02
N ASN A 87 -12.91 3.27 -2.75
CA ASN A 87 -13.09 4.17 -3.89
C ASN A 87 -13.12 5.64 -3.45
N ASN A 88 -13.82 5.96 -2.36
CA ASN A 88 -14.01 7.33 -1.88
C ASN A 88 -12.72 7.93 -1.30
N TYR A 89 -11.98 7.17 -0.49
CA TYR A 89 -10.81 7.67 0.22
C TYR A 89 -9.49 7.46 -0.54
N PHE A 90 -9.38 6.43 -1.37
CA PHE A 90 -8.14 6.11 -2.09
C PHE A 90 -8.23 6.34 -3.60
N GLY A 91 -9.42 6.65 -4.14
CA GLY A 91 -9.61 6.94 -5.55
C GLY A 91 -9.31 5.76 -6.48
N CYS A 92 -9.39 4.53 -5.99
CA CYS A 92 -9.09 3.34 -6.77
C CYS A 92 -9.85 2.12 -6.21
N ASN A 93 -9.90 1.02 -6.98
CA ASN A 93 -10.49 -0.21 -6.48
C ASN A 93 -9.54 -0.96 -5.52
N PHE A 94 -10.10 -1.94 -4.78
CA PHE A 94 -9.35 -2.71 -3.79
C PHE A 94 -8.10 -3.40 -4.35
N LYS A 95 -8.20 -4.01 -5.54
CA LYS A 95 -7.06 -4.66 -6.18
C LYS A 95 -5.94 -3.68 -6.53
N GLN A 96 -6.30 -2.49 -7.00
CA GLN A 96 -5.34 -1.44 -7.29
C GLN A 96 -4.69 -0.94 -6.00
N LEU A 97 -5.46 -0.77 -4.93
CA LEU A 97 -4.94 -0.38 -3.61
C LEU A 97 -3.92 -1.40 -3.10
N LEU A 98 -4.26 -2.70 -3.10
CA LEU A 98 -3.33 -3.76 -2.70
C LEU A 98 -2.04 -3.75 -3.53
N ASN A 99 -2.17 -3.62 -4.85
CA ASN A 99 -1.00 -3.61 -5.72
C ASN A 99 -0.10 -2.40 -5.45
N LYS A 100 -0.66 -1.23 -5.15
CA LYS A 100 0.13 -0.04 -4.74
C LYS A 100 0.95 -0.34 -3.49
N TYR A 101 0.34 -0.86 -2.41
CA TYR A 101 1.05 -1.22 -1.19
C TYR A 101 2.13 -2.28 -1.41
N ARG A 102 1.82 -3.33 -2.15
CA ARG A 102 2.76 -4.41 -2.48
C ARG A 102 3.94 -3.92 -3.30
N VAL A 103 3.72 -3.04 -4.27
CA VAL A 103 4.78 -2.47 -5.11
C VAL A 103 5.65 -1.50 -4.32
N GLU A 104 5.08 -0.65 -3.47
CA GLU A 104 5.87 0.23 -2.59
C GLU A 104 6.74 -0.58 -1.63
N TYR A 105 6.22 -1.65 -1.06
CA TYR A 105 7.02 -2.56 -0.25
C TYR A 105 8.11 -3.25 -1.06
N ALA A 106 7.82 -3.65 -2.29
CA ALA A 106 8.83 -4.24 -3.19
C ALA A 106 9.96 -3.24 -3.51
N LYS A 107 9.64 -1.97 -3.73
CA LYS A 107 10.64 -0.92 -3.94
C LYS A 107 11.59 -0.80 -2.75
N SER A 108 11.08 -0.81 -1.53
CA SER A 108 11.93 -0.74 -0.33
C SER A 108 12.87 -1.95 -0.24
N LEU A 109 12.36 -3.16 -0.45
CA LEU A 109 13.17 -4.38 -0.41
C LEU A 109 14.21 -4.44 -1.54
N LEU A 110 13.89 -3.92 -2.73
CA LEU A 110 14.84 -3.79 -3.83
C LEU A 110 15.99 -2.84 -3.48
N LEU A 111 15.69 -1.69 -2.88
CA LEU A 111 16.69 -0.71 -2.47
C LEU A 111 17.58 -1.22 -1.33
N GLU A 112 17.03 -2.02 -0.42
CA GLU A 112 17.79 -2.69 0.65
C GLU A 112 18.79 -3.73 0.10
N GLY A 113 18.56 -4.24 -1.13
CA GLY A 113 19.43 -5.20 -1.78
C GLY A 113 19.44 -6.60 -1.16
N THR A 114 18.43 -6.95 -0.38
CA THR A 114 18.34 -8.21 0.36
C THR A 114 17.79 -9.35 -0.48
N TYR A 115 17.01 -9.05 -1.54
CA TYR A 115 16.30 -10.03 -2.33
C TYR A 115 16.58 -9.88 -3.83
N SER A 116 16.65 -11.02 -4.54
CA SER A 116 16.65 -11.02 -6.00
C SER A 116 15.26 -10.64 -6.54
N ALA A 117 15.21 -9.97 -7.68
CA ALA A 117 13.94 -9.61 -8.33
C ALA A 117 13.03 -10.83 -8.58
N SER A 118 13.63 -12.01 -8.82
CA SER A 118 12.89 -13.26 -9.08
C SER A 118 12.23 -13.86 -7.83
N SER A 119 12.77 -13.62 -6.64
CA SER A 119 12.21 -14.15 -5.37
C SER A 119 11.29 -13.17 -4.65
N LEU A 120 11.35 -11.90 -5.03
CA LEU A 120 10.72 -10.79 -4.34
C LEU A 120 9.19 -10.84 -4.35
N PHE A 121 8.58 -11.35 -5.42
CA PHE A 121 7.14 -11.34 -5.57
C PHE A 121 6.39 -12.03 -4.42
N ARG A 122 6.93 -13.16 -3.92
CA ARG A 122 6.33 -13.90 -2.79
C ARG A 122 6.38 -13.10 -1.49
N LYS A 123 7.50 -12.42 -1.24
CA LYS A 123 7.66 -11.57 -0.05
C LYS A 123 6.73 -10.37 -0.05
N CYS A 124 6.34 -9.90 -1.23
CA CYS A 124 5.45 -8.76 -1.39
C CYS A 124 3.96 -9.16 -1.51
N GLY A 125 3.62 -10.46 -1.31
CA GLY A 125 2.25 -10.93 -1.33
C GLY A 125 1.65 -11.13 -2.73
N PHE A 126 2.47 -11.22 -3.77
CA PHE A 126 1.98 -11.58 -5.11
C PHE A 126 1.92 -13.09 -5.30
N ALA A 127 0.85 -13.56 -5.94
CA ALA A 127 0.66 -14.99 -6.20
C ALA A 127 1.63 -15.55 -7.26
N SER A 128 2.11 -14.71 -8.19
CA SER A 128 3.05 -15.11 -9.24
C SER A 128 3.98 -13.97 -9.63
N GLN A 129 5.11 -14.33 -10.21
CA GLN A 129 6.09 -13.37 -10.73
C GLN A 129 5.50 -12.53 -11.87
N SER A 130 4.71 -13.13 -12.76
CA SER A 130 4.09 -12.40 -13.88
C SER A 130 3.15 -11.30 -13.39
N VAL A 131 2.31 -11.60 -12.39
CA VAL A 131 1.41 -10.61 -11.78
C VAL A 131 2.19 -9.49 -11.10
N PHE A 132 3.28 -9.83 -10.41
CA PHE A 132 4.17 -8.84 -9.80
C PHE A 132 4.79 -7.90 -10.84
N TYR A 133 5.40 -8.45 -11.89
CA TYR A 133 6.03 -7.62 -12.94
C TYR A 133 5.03 -6.70 -13.63
N ALA A 134 3.84 -7.21 -13.96
CA ALA A 134 2.77 -6.42 -14.56
C ALA A 134 2.30 -5.27 -13.63
N ALA A 135 2.09 -5.56 -12.35
CA ALA A 135 1.71 -4.54 -11.36
C ALA A 135 2.82 -3.52 -11.15
N PHE A 136 4.06 -3.96 -11.02
CA PHE A 136 5.22 -3.09 -10.83
C PHE A 136 5.40 -2.15 -12.03
N HIS A 137 5.37 -2.68 -13.25
CA HIS A 137 5.48 -1.88 -14.46
C HIS A 137 4.33 -0.87 -14.59
N LYS A 138 3.10 -1.28 -14.30
CA LYS A 138 1.92 -0.40 -14.34
C LYS A 138 2.02 0.78 -13.38
N ILE A 139 2.57 0.56 -12.18
CA ILE A 139 2.63 1.56 -11.10
C ILE A 139 3.88 2.42 -11.19
N VAL A 140 5.03 1.83 -11.53
CA VAL A 140 6.34 2.49 -11.52
C VAL A 140 6.75 2.98 -12.92
N GLY A 141 6.16 2.44 -13.99
CA GLY A 141 6.53 2.73 -15.38
C GLY A 141 7.84 2.07 -15.84
N ALA A 142 8.38 1.15 -15.04
CA ALA A 142 9.63 0.44 -15.32
C ALA A 142 9.59 -0.96 -14.71
N SER A 143 10.44 -1.87 -15.21
CA SER A 143 10.62 -3.17 -14.55
C SER A 143 11.38 -3.02 -13.21
N PRO A 144 11.31 -4.00 -12.30
CA PRO A 144 12.07 -3.98 -11.05
C PRO A 144 13.58 -3.79 -11.25
N LEU A 145 14.16 -4.41 -12.28
CA LEU A 145 15.57 -4.23 -12.63
C LEU A 145 15.87 -2.83 -13.15
N GLN A 146 15.04 -2.30 -14.05
CA GLN A 146 15.20 -0.92 -14.55
C GLN A 146 15.07 0.10 -13.43
N PHE A 147 14.18 -0.12 -12.48
CA PHE A 147 14.04 0.71 -11.28
C PHE A 147 15.34 0.74 -10.48
N LEU A 148 15.96 -0.41 -10.24
CA LEU A 148 17.26 -0.49 -9.56
C LEU A 148 18.38 0.21 -10.31
N TYR A 149 18.44 0.08 -11.63
CA TYR A 149 19.46 0.77 -12.43
C TYR A 149 19.36 2.29 -12.39
N LYS A 150 18.13 2.82 -12.22
CA LYS A 150 17.86 4.25 -12.09
C LYS A 150 18.04 4.77 -10.67
N ALA A 151 18.15 3.89 -9.67
CA ALA A 151 18.35 4.28 -8.28
C ALA A 151 19.74 4.96 -8.08
N PRO A 152 19.86 5.96 -7.18
CA PRO A 152 21.12 6.61 -6.87
C PRO A 152 22.22 5.62 -6.48
N SER A 153 23.45 5.90 -6.87
CA SER A 153 24.61 4.98 -6.78
C SER A 153 24.90 4.44 -5.37
N GLY A 154 24.43 5.09 -4.31
CA GLY A 154 24.56 4.63 -2.93
C GLY A 154 23.82 3.32 -2.63
N HIS A 155 22.79 2.99 -3.39
CA HIS A 155 21.97 1.79 -3.21
C HIS A 155 22.44 0.61 -4.09
N ARG A 156 23.36 0.86 -5.05
CA ARG A 156 23.87 -0.18 -5.96
C ARG A 156 24.88 -1.16 -5.34
N LYS A 157 25.44 -0.88 -4.17
CA LYS A 157 26.61 -1.60 -3.64
C LYS A 157 26.33 -2.98 -3.05
N ARG A 158 25.08 -3.46 -3.01
CA ARG A 158 24.75 -4.77 -2.43
C ARG A 158 24.25 -5.83 -3.40
N PHE A 159 24.05 -5.51 -4.67
CA PHE A 159 23.75 -6.54 -5.65
C PHE A 159 25.01 -7.27 -6.10
N LYS A 160 25.38 -8.33 -5.39
CA LYS A 160 26.10 -9.44 -6.01
C LYS A 160 25.12 -10.09 -6.98
N VAL A 161 25.34 -9.85 -8.27
CA VAL A 161 24.71 -10.63 -9.33
C VAL A 161 25.17 -12.07 -9.12
N LEU A 162 24.36 -12.89 -8.49
CA LEU A 162 24.45 -14.34 -8.60
C LEU A 162 23.82 -14.69 -9.95
N LEU A 163 24.68 -14.76 -10.95
CA LEU A 163 24.39 -15.46 -12.21
C LEU A 163 24.16 -16.93 -11.94
#